data_16fa41b98aa8b971b9354c7c8aacc3f3
#
_entry.id   16fa41b98aa8b971b9354c7c8aacc3f3
#
_cell.length_a   1.000
_cell.length_b   1.000
_cell.length_c   1.000
_cell.angle_alpha   90.00
_cell.angle_beta   90.00
_cell.angle_gamma   90.00
#
_symmetry.space_group_name_H-M   'P 1'
#
loop_
_entity.id
_entity.type
_entity.pdbx_description
1 polymer ?
#
loop_
_entity_poly.entity_id
_entity_poly.type
_entity_poly.pdbx_seq_one_letter_code
_entity_poly.pdbx_strand_id
1 'polypeptide(L)'
;MIGAAGAVAAGAALTPVVFAATDSDSGSQPEASGTTPEEFPTTRSDAATGAGTATTAFAASYVGVRWAGARDGAALRLPDGDWRTLSGGCATVDDGGTALVAAGSTTSYEVKAADGTTDVRSLAIDTTDGPRRTFKVPSEPTRVRGVRYQSRPAWGADESKRYKNGVVNSPEKYYALQTITVHHSDTPNGDADPAATVRAIYEYHAVTLDWGDIGYHFLIDEAGTVYEGRYSGDDNVPAFNSDGDLVTAFHTSGYNSGNLGIALLGTLTDQGPTDAAKASLVRLIKVISRFKGLDPQAKVTFTNPVNGVTKDVETVSGHRDWLETDCPGQTMYDLLTEVRAAAAR
;
A
#
# COMPACT_ATOMS: atom_id res chain seq x y z
N MET A 1 -61.57 -28.37 0.36
CA MET A 1 -60.96 -28.15 1.67
C MET A 1 -59.48 -28.46 1.51
N ILE A 2 -58.71 -27.43 1.35
CA ILE A 2 -57.25 -27.50 1.10
C ILE A 2 -56.60 -26.85 2.30
N GLY A 3 -55.87 -27.66 3.09
CA GLY A 3 -55.09 -27.19 4.22
C GLY A 3 -53.73 -26.64 3.76
N ALA A 4 -53.44 -25.39 4.10
CA ALA A 4 -52.13 -24.78 3.92
C ALA A 4 -51.23 -25.13 5.10
N ALA A 5 -50.12 -25.80 4.82
CA ALA A 5 -49.04 -26.02 5.77
C ALA A 5 -48.09 -24.83 5.73
N GLY A 6 -48.00 -24.07 6.82
CA GLY A 6 -47.02 -22.99 7.00
C GLY A 6 -45.66 -23.57 7.32
N ALA A 7 -44.67 -23.25 6.48
CA ALA A 7 -43.26 -23.49 6.75
C ALA A 7 -42.72 -22.41 7.68
N VAL A 8 -42.32 -22.77 8.89
CA VAL A 8 -41.56 -21.92 9.80
C VAL A 8 -40.10 -22.00 9.37
N ALA A 9 -39.58 -20.93 8.80
CA ALA A 9 -38.17 -20.78 8.57
C ALA A 9 -37.46 -20.49 9.91
N ALA A 10 -36.72 -21.46 10.41
CA ALA A 10 -35.80 -21.25 11.52
C ALA A 10 -34.59 -20.48 11.00
N GLY A 11 -34.50 -19.20 11.34
CA GLY A 11 -33.29 -18.38 11.12
C GLY A 11 -32.19 -18.91 12.05
N ALA A 12 -31.18 -19.53 11.45
CA ALA A 12 -29.94 -19.81 12.14
C ALA A 12 -29.19 -18.49 12.35
N ALA A 13 -29.15 -18.00 13.59
CA ALA A 13 -28.26 -16.95 14.00
C ALA A 13 -26.82 -17.47 13.87
N LEU A 14 -26.09 -16.97 12.89
CA LEU A 14 -24.65 -17.18 12.80
C LEU A 14 -24.00 -16.44 13.96
N THR A 15 -23.64 -17.16 15.02
CA THR A 15 -22.73 -16.63 16.03
C THR A 15 -21.35 -16.45 15.41
N PRO A 16 -20.71 -15.26 15.59
CA PRO A 16 -19.35 -15.07 15.11
C PRO A 16 -18.44 -16.07 15.78
N VAL A 17 -17.69 -16.85 14.98
CA VAL A 17 -16.65 -17.74 15.47
C VAL A 17 -15.52 -16.87 16.00
N VAL A 18 -15.50 -16.68 17.31
CA VAL A 18 -14.37 -16.10 18.03
C VAL A 18 -13.19 -17.05 17.89
N PHE A 19 -12.09 -16.59 17.31
CA PHE A 19 -10.85 -17.35 17.23
C PHE A 19 -10.35 -17.73 18.63
N ALA A 20 -10.67 -18.93 19.07
CA ALA A 20 -10.06 -19.53 20.24
C ALA A 20 -8.73 -20.16 19.82
N ALA A 21 -7.66 -19.39 19.85
CA ALA A 21 -6.32 -19.93 19.89
C ALA A 21 -6.07 -20.39 21.33
N THR A 22 -5.90 -21.68 21.53
CA THR A 22 -5.38 -22.27 22.76
C THR A 22 -3.88 -22.08 22.80
N ASP A 23 -3.45 -20.89 23.15
CA ASP A 23 -2.18 -20.60 23.80
C ASP A 23 -2.37 -19.32 24.60
N SER A 24 -1.89 -19.31 25.83
CA SER A 24 -2.09 -18.30 26.86
C SER A 24 -1.36 -16.98 26.58
N ASP A 25 -1.58 -16.43 25.41
CA ASP A 25 -1.36 -15.01 25.15
C ASP A 25 -2.74 -14.45 24.76
N SER A 26 -3.35 -13.73 25.69
CA SER A 26 -4.69 -13.16 25.55
C SER A 26 -4.77 -12.37 24.25
N GLY A 27 -5.35 -13.00 23.23
CA GLY A 27 -5.71 -12.34 21.98
C GLY A 27 -6.71 -11.24 22.27
N SER A 28 -6.22 -10.06 22.62
CA SER A 28 -7.04 -8.88 22.80
C SER A 28 -7.70 -8.56 21.47
N GLN A 29 -9.03 -8.60 21.43
CA GLN A 29 -9.81 -7.85 20.45
C GLN A 29 -9.25 -6.42 20.41
N PRO A 30 -9.34 -5.70 19.26
CA PRO A 30 -8.97 -4.29 19.22
C PRO A 30 -9.68 -3.59 20.39
N GLU A 31 -8.93 -3.10 21.37
CA GLU A 31 -9.51 -2.30 22.43
C GLU A 31 -10.17 -1.12 21.74
N ALA A 32 -11.46 -0.91 22.02
CA ALA A 32 -12.19 0.25 21.53
C ALA A 32 -11.59 1.48 22.20
N SER A 33 -10.53 2.02 21.62
CA SER A 33 -9.96 3.31 22.01
C SER A 33 -11.01 4.38 21.72
N GLY A 34 -11.19 5.35 22.64
CA GLY A 34 -11.95 6.54 22.35
C GLY A 34 -11.46 7.16 21.03
N THR A 35 -12.26 7.97 20.39
CA THR A 35 -11.83 8.73 19.20
C THR A 35 -11.72 10.20 19.56
N THR A 36 -10.71 10.88 19.01
CA THR A 36 -10.54 12.32 19.04
C THR A 36 -10.75 12.91 17.65
N PRO A 37 -11.33 14.10 17.51
CA PRO A 37 -11.36 14.79 16.23
C PRO A 37 -9.95 15.29 15.90
N GLU A 38 -9.42 14.91 14.76
CA GLU A 38 -8.17 15.44 14.19
C GLU A 38 -8.43 16.03 12.81
N GLU A 39 -7.70 17.08 12.47
CA GLU A 39 -7.84 17.75 11.20
C GLU A 39 -6.64 17.45 10.29
N PHE A 40 -6.93 16.88 9.12
CA PHE A 40 -5.95 16.69 8.06
C PHE A 40 -6.26 17.58 6.86
N PRO A 41 -5.23 18.05 6.13
CA PRO A 41 -5.44 18.69 4.84
C PRO A 41 -6.05 17.67 3.86
N THR A 42 -7.07 18.09 3.12
CA THR A 42 -7.57 17.34 1.98
C THR A 42 -6.51 17.34 0.88
N THR A 43 -6.25 16.18 0.31
CA THR A 43 -5.35 16.08 -0.83
C THR A 43 -5.96 16.81 -2.03
N ARG A 44 -5.21 17.75 -2.58
CA ARG A 44 -5.51 18.39 -3.87
C ARG A 44 -4.72 17.70 -4.97
N SER A 45 -5.33 17.53 -6.12
CA SER A 45 -4.64 16.98 -7.28
C SER A 45 -5.11 17.64 -8.58
N ASP A 46 -4.20 17.74 -9.54
CA ASP A 46 -4.45 18.29 -10.87
C ASP A 46 -3.78 17.42 -11.92
N ALA A 47 -4.58 16.94 -12.87
CA ALA A 47 -4.16 15.96 -13.85
C ALA A 47 -3.79 16.62 -15.18
N ALA A 48 -2.69 16.16 -15.78
CA ALA A 48 -2.29 16.53 -17.13
C ALA A 48 -2.07 15.28 -17.99
N THR A 49 -2.30 15.42 -19.29
CA THR A 49 -2.12 14.35 -20.29
C THR A 49 -1.09 14.74 -21.34
N GLY A 50 -0.30 13.78 -21.77
CA GLY A 50 0.76 13.98 -22.75
C GLY A 50 2.06 14.48 -22.12
N ALA A 51 3.10 14.54 -22.94
CA ALA A 51 4.37 15.19 -22.61
C ALA A 51 4.27 16.71 -22.80
N GLY A 52 5.06 17.47 -22.05
CA GLY A 52 5.10 18.93 -22.09
C GLY A 52 5.11 19.56 -20.71
N THR A 53 4.93 20.87 -20.66
CA THR A 53 4.83 21.64 -19.43
C THR A 53 3.41 21.56 -18.87
N ALA A 54 3.31 21.24 -17.59
CA ALA A 54 2.08 21.29 -16.80
C ALA A 54 2.20 22.35 -15.71
N THR A 55 1.10 23.05 -15.43
CA THR A 55 1.00 24.05 -14.35
C THR A 55 -0.20 23.72 -13.47
N THR A 56 -0.10 24.04 -12.19
CA THR A 56 -1.17 23.83 -11.22
C THR A 56 -1.45 25.09 -10.41
N ALA A 57 -2.68 25.23 -9.93
CA ALA A 57 -3.10 26.38 -9.13
C ALA A 57 -2.65 26.31 -7.66
N PHE A 58 -2.00 25.23 -7.26
CA PHE A 58 -1.47 25.02 -5.91
C PHE A 58 -0.01 24.56 -5.97
N ALA A 59 0.69 24.66 -4.86
CA ALA A 59 2.05 24.15 -4.72
C ALA A 59 2.02 22.62 -4.54
N ALA A 60 2.49 21.88 -5.56
CA ALA A 60 2.53 20.43 -5.51
C ALA A 60 3.68 19.93 -4.64
N SER A 61 3.38 19.04 -3.70
CA SER A 61 4.37 18.32 -2.90
C SER A 61 4.95 17.10 -3.64
N TYR A 62 4.17 16.50 -4.54
CA TYR A 62 4.54 15.38 -5.38
C TYR A 62 4.00 15.53 -6.81
N VAL A 63 4.68 14.88 -7.75
CA VAL A 63 4.17 14.65 -9.11
C VAL A 63 4.19 13.16 -9.38
N GLY A 64 3.03 12.57 -9.60
CA GLY A 64 2.88 11.22 -10.11
C GLY A 64 2.94 11.22 -11.63
N VAL A 65 3.65 10.25 -12.23
CA VAL A 65 3.71 10.06 -13.69
C VAL A 65 3.42 8.60 -14.02
N ARG A 66 2.62 8.37 -15.06
CA ARG A 66 2.37 7.06 -15.64
C ARG A 66 2.55 7.15 -17.15
N TRP A 67 3.10 6.10 -17.76
CA TRP A 67 3.23 5.99 -19.22
C TRP A 67 3.13 4.52 -19.66
N ALA A 68 2.83 4.29 -20.94
CA ALA A 68 2.89 2.99 -21.57
C ALA A 68 4.10 2.92 -22.54
N GLY A 69 4.64 1.73 -22.78
CA GLY A 69 5.79 1.50 -23.64
C GLY A 69 7.06 1.14 -22.87
N ALA A 70 8.21 1.72 -23.23
CA ALA A 70 9.47 1.39 -22.57
C ALA A 70 9.47 1.75 -21.08
N ARG A 71 10.13 0.93 -20.26
CA ARG A 71 10.19 1.10 -18.80
C ARG A 71 10.82 2.45 -18.39
N ASP A 72 11.82 2.91 -19.12
CA ASP A 72 12.49 4.20 -18.95
C ASP A 72 11.99 5.27 -19.95
N GLY A 73 10.75 5.10 -20.41
CA GLY A 73 10.16 5.89 -21.49
C GLY A 73 9.75 7.32 -21.11
N ALA A 74 9.89 7.74 -19.86
CA ALA A 74 9.55 9.09 -19.43
C ALA A 74 10.66 9.74 -18.61
N ALA A 75 10.70 11.08 -18.63
CA ALA A 75 11.55 11.88 -17.76
C ALA A 75 10.76 13.07 -17.22
N LEU A 76 11.07 13.50 -16.01
CA LEU A 76 10.47 14.65 -15.34
C LEU A 76 11.55 15.70 -15.07
N ARG A 77 11.17 16.97 -15.19
CA ARG A 77 11.97 18.11 -14.76
C ARG A 77 11.11 19.03 -13.90
N LEU A 78 11.62 19.37 -12.72
CA LEU A 78 11.09 20.44 -11.88
C LEU A 78 11.71 21.78 -12.28
N PRO A 79 11.12 22.93 -11.92
CA PRO A 79 11.74 24.23 -12.18
C PRO A 79 13.16 24.28 -11.62
N ASP A 80 14.07 24.86 -12.39
CA ASP A 80 15.51 25.04 -12.06
C ASP A 80 16.28 23.73 -11.78
N GLY A 81 15.69 22.55 -12.08
CA GLY A 81 16.29 21.23 -11.93
C GLY A 81 16.72 20.60 -13.26
N ASP A 82 17.51 19.54 -13.14
CA ASP A 82 17.88 18.69 -14.27
C ASP A 82 16.76 17.71 -14.64
N TRP A 83 16.83 17.17 -15.86
CA TRP A 83 15.97 16.08 -16.28
C TRP A 83 16.30 14.81 -15.48
N ARG A 84 15.29 14.28 -14.77
CA ARG A 84 15.35 12.98 -14.10
C ARG A 84 14.64 11.94 -14.97
N THR A 85 15.38 10.95 -15.47
CA THR A 85 14.78 9.78 -16.11
C THR A 85 13.97 9.02 -15.07
N LEU A 86 12.75 8.65 -15.43
CA LEU A 86 11.88 7.85 -14.58
C LEU A 86 12.04 6.40 -15.02
N SER A 87 12.65 5.60 -14.17
CA SER A 87 12.66 4.15 -14.31
C SER A 87 11.40 3.60 -13.67
N GLY A 88 10.66 2.73 -14.36
CA GLY A 88 9.39 2.18 -13.89
C GLY A 88 9.42 1.82 -12.41
N GLY A 89 8.66 2.56 -11.60
CA GLY A 89 8.70 2.53 -10.14
C GLY A 89 8.13 1.25 -9.51
N CYS A 90 7.89 1.31 -8.20
CA CYS A 90 7.37 0.19 -7.42
C CYS A 90 5.95 -0.23 -7.81
N ALA A 91 5.16 0.66 -8.40
CA ALA A 91 3.85 0.37 -8.96
C ALA A 91 4.01 -0.03 -10.43
N THR A 92 4.05 -1.32 -10.71
CA THR A 92 4.16 -1.82 -12.08
C THR A 92 2.82 -1.79 -12.80
N VAL A 93 2.81 -1.25 -14.01
CA VAL A 93 1.75 -1.43 -15.00
C VAL A 93 2.26 -2.40 -16.06
N ASP A 94 1.37 -3.15 -16.70
CA ASP A 94 1.73 -4.29 -17.56
C ASP A 94 2.67 -3.92 -18.72
N ASP A 95 2.56 -2.69 -19.27
CA ASP A 95 3.47 -2.16 -20.30
C ASP A 95 3.78 -0.70 -19.98
N GLY A 96 5.02 -0.38 -19.61
CA GLY A 96 5.44 0.99 -19.33
C GLY A 96 5.99 1.18 -17.92
N GLY A 97 5.73 2.32 -17.34
CA GLY A 97 6.21 2.66 -16.02
C GLY A 97 5.34 3.65 -15.27
N THR A 98 5.64 3.76 -14.00
CA THR A 98 5.02 4.71 -13.07
C THR A 98 6.08 5.28 -12.15
N ALA A 99 5.94 6.53 -11.74
CA ALA A 99 6.82 7.13 -10.74
C ALA A 99 6.05 8.15 -9.90
N LEU A 100 6.38 8.24 -8.62
CA LEU A 100 5.95 9.31 -7.72
C LEU A 100 7.18 10.11 -7.29
N VAL A 101 7.27 11.36 -7.72
CA VAL A 101 8.45 12.20 -7.52
C VAL A 101 8.10 13.34 -6.57
N ALA A 102 8.91 13.52 -5.52
CA ALA A 102 8.80 14.69 -4.65
C ALA A 102 9.08 15.98 -5.44
N ALA A 103 8.18 16.92 -5.33
CA ALA A 103 8.18 18.15 -6.14
C ALA A 103 8.59 19.41 -5.38
N GLY A 104 8.77 19.32 -4.05
CA GLY A 104 9.32 20.38 -3.22
C GLY A 104 8.50 21.68 -3.23
N SER A 105 7.19 21.61 -3.40
CA SER A 105 6.29 22.79 -3.41
C SER A 105 6.34 23.60 -4.71
N THR A 106 6.24 22.92 -5.87
CA THR A 106 6.23 23.59 -7.19
C THR A 106 4.84 23.81 -7.75
N THR A 107 4.67 24.87 -8.56
CA THR A 107 3.44 25.12 -9.32
C THR A 107 3.55 24.73 -10.81
N SER A 108 4.70 24.21 -11.23
CA SER A 108 4.91 23.77 -12.61
C SER A 108 5.94 22.65 -12.67
N TYR A 109 5.83 21.82 -13.71
CA TYR A 109 6.80 20.76 -14.01
C TYR A 109 6.76 20.44 -15.50
N GLU A 110 7.71 19.68 -15.97
CA GLU A 110 7.80 19.28 -17.37
C GLU A 110 7.99 17.76 -17.49
N VAL A 111 7.24 17.11 -18.37
CA VAL A 111 7.36 15.69 -18.66
C VAL A 111 7.83 15.51 -20.09
N LYS A 112 8.85 14.68 -20.31
CA LYS A 112 9.27 14.17 -21.63
C LYS A 112 8.84 12.71 -21.78
N ALA A 113 8.54 12.35 -23.02
CA ALA A 113 8.34 10.97 -23.45
C ALA A 113 9.45 10.59 -24.44
N ALA A 114 10.01 9.39 -24.30
CA ALA A 114 10.89 8.80 -25.29
C ALA A 114 10.10 8.30 -26.50
N ASP A 115 10.77 8.01 -27.60
CA ASP A 115 10.14 7.47 -28.81
C ASP A 115 9.44 6.14 -28.49
N GLY A 116 8.21 6.00 -28.97
CA GLY A 116 7.39 4.81 -28.72
C GLY A 116 6.65 4.79 -27.37
N THR A 117 6.85 5.81 -26.52
CA THR A 117 6.09 5.99 -25.27
C THR A 117 4.74 6.61 -25.57
N THR A 118 3.68 6.02 -25.01
CA THR A 118 2.28 6.44 -25.19
C THR A 118 1.58 6.58 -23.85
N ASP A 119 0.34 7.08 -23.86
CA ASP A 119 -0.53 7.24 -22.67
C ASP A 119 0.16 7.90 -21.49
N VAL A 120 0.98 8.93 -21.76
CA VAL A 120 1.66 9.71 -20.71
C VAL A 120 0.61 10.52 -19.96
N ARG A 121 0.57 10.33 -18.65
CA ARG A 121 -0.30 11.07 -17.72
C ARG A 121 0.51 11.51 -16.53
N SER A 122 0.25 12.69 -16.03
CA SER A 122 0.84 13.18 -14.80
C SER A 122 -0.22 13.74 -13.86
N LEU A 123 0.07 13.72 -12.57
CA LEU A 123 -0.78 14.23 -11.52
C LEU A 123 0.06 15.05 -10.55
N ALA A 124 -0.15 16.35 -10.51
CA ALA A 124 0.35 17.19 -9.41
C ALA A 124 -0.46 16.88 -8.15
N ILE A 125 0.20 16.65 -7.03
CA ILE A 125 -0.42 16.26 -5.76
C ILE A 125 0.08 17.19 -4.66
N ASP A 126 -0.86 17.72 -3.85
CA ASP A 126 -0.55 18.43 -2.62
C ASP A 126 -1.31 17.79 -1.46
N THR A 127 -0.57 17.40 -0.43
CA THR A 127 -1.09 16.74 0.77
C THR A 127 -0.92 17.58 2.03
N THR A 128 -0.48 18.83 1.91
CA THR A 128 -0.07 19.68 3.04
C THR A 128 -0.95 20.91 3.23
N ASP A 129 -1.35 21.59 2.14
CA ASP A 129 -1.99 22.91 2.17
C ASP A 129 -3.46 22.92 1.70
N GLY A 130 -4.05 21.73 1.50
CA GLY A 130 -5.47 21.63 1.15
C GLY A 130 -6.41 22.07 2.27
N PRO A 131 -7.69 22.35 1.97
CA PRO A 131 -8.70 22.60 2.98
C PRO A 131 -8.72 21.51 4.03
N ARG A 132 -8.80 21.91 5.32
CA ARG A 132 -8.79 20.93 6.40
C ARG A 132 -10.12 20.21 6.53
N ARG A 133 -10.07 18.92 6.79
CA ARG A 133 -11.21 18.06 7.06
C ARG A 133 -11.00 17.33 8.38
N THR A 134 -12.04 17.27 9.19
CA THR A 134 -12.02 16.58 10.48
C THR A 134 -12.28 15.09 10.31
N PHE A 135 -11.41 14.29 10.92
CA PHE A 135 -11.53 12.83 11.01
C PHE A 135 -11.74 12.42 12.46
N LYS A 136 -12.46 11.33 12.68
CA LYS A 136 -12.53 10.66 13.98
C LYS A 136 -11.38 9.67 14.05
N VAL A 137 -10.31 10.05 14.73
CA VAL A 137 -9.08 9.27 14.85
C VAL A 137 -9.08 8.52 16.17
N PRO A 138 -8.67 7.25 16.23
CA PRO A 138 -8.44 6.56 17.49
C PRO A 138 -7.49 7.37 18.39
N SER A 139 -7.85 7.57 19.66
CA SER A 139 -7.03 8.35 20.63
C SER A 139 -5.67 7.69 20.92
N GLU A 140 -5.55 6.39 20.64
CA GLU A 140 -4.32 5.63 20.73
C GLU A 140 -4.11 4.84 19.44
N PRO A 141 -2.85 4.59 19.02
CA PRO A 141 -2.59 3.72 17.89
C PRO A 141 -3.28 2.37 18.04
N THR A 142 -3.97 1.93 17.02
CA THR A 142 -4.68 0.64 17.06
C THR A 142 -3.67 -0.48 17.24
N ARG A 143 -4.04 -1.50 18.02
CA ARG A 143 -3.16 -2.63 18.31
C ARG A 143 -3.83 -3.94 17.91
N VAL A 144 -3.19 -4.70 17.03
CA VAL A 144 -3.62 -6.04 16.65
C VAL A 144 -2.44 -7.01 16.85
N ARG A 145 -2.66 -8.08 17.59
CA ARG A 145 -1.64 -9.12 17.88
C ARG A 145 -0.29 -8.53 18.34
N GLY A 146 -0.36 -7.46 19.13
CA GLY A 146 0.84 -6.78 19.65
C GLY A 146 1.57 -5.85 18.67
N VAL A 147 1.13 -5.70 17.45
CA VAL A 147 1.60 -4.67 16.51
C VAL A 147 0.74 -3.43 16.68
N ARG A 148 1.39 -2.28 16.88
CA ARG A 148 0.73 -0.97 16.83
C ARG A 148 0.76 -0.46 15.39
N TYR A 149 -0.33 0.17 14.93
CA TYR A 149 -0.40 0.77 13.62
C TYR A 149 -1.31 2.01 13.62
N GLN A 150 -1.05 2.90 12.68
CA GLN A 150 -1.93 4.00 12.35
C GLN A 150 -3.01 3.49 11.40
N SER A 151 -4.25 3.48 11.88
CA SER A 151 -5.40 3.10 11.05
C SER A 151 -5.65 4.15 9.94
N ARG A 152 -6.43 3.80 8.94
CA ARG A 152 -6.75 4.68 7.81
C ARG A 152 -7.25 6.08 8.26
N PRO A 153 -8.16 6.20 9.24
CA PRO A 153 -8.51 7.52 9.79
C PRO A 153 -7.34 8.25 10.46
N ALA A 154 -6.40 7.52 11.08
CA ALA A 154 -5.29 8.10 11.83
C ALA A 154 -4.23 8.77 10.95
N TRP A 155 -4.14 8.45 9.67
CA TRP A 155 -3.31 9.15 8.70
C TRP A 155 -4.10 10.02 7.71
N GLY A 156 -5.43 10.13 7.89
CA GLY A 156 -6.29 11.00 7.11
C GLY A 156 -6.65 10.45 5.73
N ALA A 157 -6.88 9.13 5.61
CA ALA A 157 -7.35 8.53 4.37
C ALA A 157 -8.70 9.12 3.93
N ASP A 158 -8.77 9.66 2.73
CA ASP A 158 -10.04 10.10 2.14
C ASP A 158 -10.73 8.91 1.45
N GLU A 159 -11.61 8.22 2.16
CA GLU A 159 -12.31 7.03 1.68
C GLU A 159 -13.15 7.30 0.41
N SER A 160 -13.45 8.56 0.09
CA SER A 160 -14.15 8.89 -1.16
C SER A 160 -13.34 8.53 -2.41
N LYS A 161 -12.00 8.47 -2.31
CA LYS A 161 -11.11 8.06 -3.41
C LYS A 161 -11.28 6.59 -3.83
N ARG A 162 -11.86 5.76 -2.97
CA ARG A 162 -12.19 4.36 -3.29
C ARG A 162 -13.38 4.23 -4.25
N TYR A 163 -14.11 5.32 -4.44
CA TYR A 163 -15.31 5.32 -5.27
C TYR A 163 -15.09 6.02 -6.60
N LYS A 164 -15.63 5.41 -7.66
CA LYS A 164 -15.69 5.98 -9.00
C LYS A 164 -17.14 5.88 -9.51
N ASN A 165 -17.71 7.01 -9.91
CA ASN A 165 -19.12 7.09 -10.33
C ASN A 165 -20.11 6.53 -9.29
N GLY A 166 -19.83 6.72 -8.00
CA GLY A 166 -20.69 6.30 -6.90
C GLY A 166 -20.61 4.83 -6.51
N VAL A 167 -19.71 4.05 -7.12
CA VAL A 167 -19.47 2.64 -6.78
C VAL A 167 -18.00 2.44 -6.37
N VAL A 168 -17.75 1.42 -5.55
CA VAL A 168 -16.37 1.06 -5.18
C VAL A 168 -15.61 0.65 -6.43
N ASN A 169 -14.51 1.35 -6.74
CA ASN A 169 -13.74 1.15 -7.98
C ASN A 169 -13.06 -0.23 -8.04
N SER A 170 -12.53 -0.68 -6.90
CA SER A 170 -11.87 -1.99 -6.78
C SER A 170 -12.38 -2.69 -5.54
N PRO A 171 -13.54 -3.40 -5.61
CA PRO A 171 -14.10 -4.11 -4.47
C PRO A 171 -13.13 -5.12 -3.88
N GLU A 172 -13.18 -5.29 -2.58
CA GLU A 172 -12.33 -6.19 -1.83
C GLU A 172 -12.54 -7.65 -2.28
N LYS A 173 -11.43 -8.34 -2.53
CA LYS A 173 -11.38 -9.78 -2.81
C LYS A 173 -10.35 -10.41 -1.90
N TYR A 174 -10.69 -11.53 -1.29
CA TYR A 174 -9.87 -12.15 -0.25
C TYR A 174 -9.39 -13.52 -0.67
N TYR A 175 -8.14 -13.85 -0.32
CA TYR A 175 -7.52 -15.14 -0.61
C TYR A 175 -6.56 -15.53 0.51
N ALA A 176 -6.31 -16.83 0.66
CA ALA A 176 -5.33 -17.33 1.61
C ALA A 176 -3.93 -16.72 1.35
N LEU A 177 -3.28 -16.24 2.42
CA LEU A 177 -1.92 -15.71 2.33
C LEU A 177 -0.91 -16.83 2.03
N GLN A 178 -0.06 -16.61 1.04
CA GLN A 178 1.03 -17.52 0.64
C GLN A 178 2.42 -16.90 0.84
N THR A 179 2.57 -15.60 0.55
CA THR A 179 3.86 -14.90 0.51
C THR A 179 3.76 -13.47 1.01
N ILE A 180 4.89 -12.90 1.38
CA ILE A 180 5.04 -11.50 1.79
C ILE A 180 6.11 -10.86 0.90
N THR A 181 5.77 -9.75 0.26
CA THR A 181 6.70 -8.99 -0.59
C THR A 181 7.05 -7.66 0.06
N VAL A 182 8.35 -7.40 0.17
CA VAL A 182 8.90 -6.16 0.69
C VAL A 182 9.19 -5.20 -0.46
N HIS A 183 8.76 -3.95 -0.29
CA HIS A 183 8.95 -2.84 -1.22
C HIS A 183 9.65 -1.66 -0.52
N HIS A 184 10.14 -0.71 -1.30
CA HIS A 184 10.32 0.67 -0.86
C HIS A 184 9.37 1.58 -1.66
N SER A 185 9.13 2.79 -1.17
CA SER A 185 8.25 3.73 -1.87
C SER A 185 8.96 4.55 -2.95
N ASP A 186 10.29 4.54 -2.94
CA ASP A 186 11.17 5.40 -3.76
C ASP A 186 10.89 6.91 -3.58
N THR A 187 10.44 7.28 -2.38
CA THR A 187 10.27 8.67 -1.94
C THR A 187 11.55 9.17 -1.24
N PRO A 188 11.72 10.48 -1.01
CA PRO A 188 12.87 11.00 -0.28
C PRO A 188 13.02 10.40 1.11
N ASN A 189 14.26 10.20 1.53
CA ASN A 189 14.62 9.87 2.92
C ASN A 189 14.61 11.14 3.78
N GLY A 190 14.47 10.98 5.11
CA GLY A 190 14.39 12.08 6.04
C GLY A 190 13.05 12.83 6.01
N ASP A 191 11.97 12.11 5.73
CA ASP A 191 10.63 12.66 5.61
C ASP A 191 10.11 13.20 6.95
N ALA A 192 9.81 14.50 6.98
CA ALA A 192 9.30 15.18 8.18
C ALA A 192 7.79 14.98 8.42
N ASP A 193 7.01 14.59 7.40
CA ASP A 193 5.58 14.28 7.47
C ASP A 193 5.24 12.99 6.70
N PRO A 194 5.60 11.81 7.25
CA PRO A 194 5.35 10.53 6.59
C PRO A 194 3.87 10.27 6.31
N ALA A 195 2.97 10.81 7.13
CA ALA A 195 1.54 10.67 6.89
C ALA A 195 1.08 11.43 5.62
N ALA A 196 1.69 12.59 5.34
CA ALA A 196 1.45 13.32 4.08
C ALA A 196 1.96 12.50 2.87
N THR A 197 3.11 11.84 3.01
CA THR A 197 3.64 10.94 1.97
C THR A 197 2.73 9.72 1.75
N VAL A 198 2.19 9.11 2.82
CA VAL A 198 1.19 8.03 2.69
C VAL A 198 -0.06 8.52 1.94
N ARG A 199 -0.54 9.74 2.24
CA ARG A 199 -1.66 10.35 1.49
C ARG A 199 -1.33 10.61 0.03
N ALA A 200 -0.08 11.01 -0.30
CA ALA A 200 0.37 11.20 -1.68
C ALA A 200 0.42 9.88 -2.45
N ILE A 201 0.96 8.82 -1.85
CA ILE A 201 0.96 7.46 -2.42
C ILE A 201 -0.48 6.99 -2.64
N TYR A 202 -1.38 7.21 -1.68
CA TYR A 202 -2.78 6.84 -1.80
C TYR A 202 -3.46 7.57 -2.98
N GLU A 203 -3.32 8.90 -3.07
CA GLU A 203 -3.86 9.70 -4.18
C GLU A 203 -3.34 9.20 -5.53
N TYR A 204 -2.04 8.97 -5.62
CA TYR A 204 -1.39 8.49 -6.82
C TYR A 204 -1.93 7.12 -7.26
N HIS A 205 -2.01 6.16 -6.33
CA HIS A 205 -2.50 4.82 -6.63
C HIS A 205 -4.01 4.81 -6.94
N ALA A 206 -4.81 5.50 -6.14
CA ALA A 206 -6.25 5.48 -6.29
C ALA A 206 -6.72 6.21 -7.54
N VAL A 207 -6.10 7.37 -7.87
CA VAL A 207 -6.56 8.29 -8.92
C VAL A 207 -5.75 8.14 -10.20
N THR A 208 -4.40 8.28 -10.14
CA THR A 208 -3.56 8.25 -11.36
C THR A 208 -3.51 6.84 -11.96
N LEU A 209 -3.33 5.82 -11.12
CA LEU A 209 -3.27 4.43 -11.54
C LEU A 209 -4.66 3.79 -11.65
N ASP A 210 -5.70 4.50 -11.20
CA ASP A 210 -7.08 4.03 -11.22
C ASP A 210 -7.30 2.71 -10.45
N TRP A 211 -6.51 2.48 -9.38
CA TRP A 211 -6.62 1.28 -8.55
C TRP A 211 -7.71 1.37 -7.47
N GLY A 212 -8.30 2.56 -7.29
CA GLY A 212 -9.35 2.85 -6.32
C GLY A 212 -8.91 2.76 -4.86
N ASP A 213 -7.66 2.41 -4.57
CA ASP A 213 -7.10 2.42 -3.23
C ASP A 213 -5.56 2.33 -3.30
N ILE A 214 -4.91 2.47 -2.14
CA ILE A 214 -3.47 2.28 -2.00
C ILE A 214 -3.08 0.82 -2.33
N GLY A 215 -1.96 0.64 -3.03
CA GLY A 215 -1.54 -0.65 -3.55
C GLY A 215 -0.85 -1.56 -2.53
N TYR A 216 -0.45 -1.05 -1.37
CA TYR A 216 0.22 -1.81 -0.32
C TYR A 216 -0.74 -2.17 0.81
N HIS A 217 -0.46 -3.28 1.52
CA HIS A 217 -1.22 -3.65 2.72
C HIS A 217 -0.76 -2.86 3.95
N PHE A 218 0.55 -2.64 4.04
CA PHE A 218 1.17 -1.84 5.09
C PHE A 218 2.25 -0.93 4.52
N LEU A 219 2.45 0.22 5.18
CA LEU A 219 3.59 1.08 4.95
C LEU A 219 4.31 1.28 6.29
N ILE A 220 5.62 1.50 6.25
CA ILE A 220 6.44 1.71 7.45
C ILE A 220 7.35 2.91 7.19
N ASP A 221 7.30 3.92 8.05
CA ASP A 221 8.18 5.08 7.97
C ASP A 221 9.56 4.85 8.63
N GLU A 222 10.45 5.83 8.51
CA GLU A 222 11.79 5.78 9.08
C GLU A 222 11.79 5.73 10.62
N ALA A 223 10.74 6.22 11.30
CA ALA A 223 10.57 6.10 12.75
C ALA A 223 10.05 4.73 13.18
N GLY A 224 9.70 3.86 12.22
CA GLY A 224 9.14 2.54 12.45
C GLY A 224 7.63 2.56 12.71
N THR A 225 6.94 3.65 12.44
CA THR A 225 5.48 3.70 12.48
C THR A 225 4.90 2.84 11.37
N VAL A 226 3.98 1.95 11.71
CA VAL A 226 3.26 1.11 10.75
C VAL A 226 1.95 1.79 10.39
N TYR A 227 1.67 1.94 9.11
CA TYR A 227 0.43 2.49 8.57
C TYR A 227 -0.38 1.38 7.92
N GLU A 228 -1.67 1.35 8.21
CA GLU A 228 -2.62 0.55 7.47
C GLU A 228 -2.74 1.11 6.04
N GLY A 229 -2.55 0.25 5.06
CA GLY A 229 -2.66 0.61 3.65
C GLY A 229 -4.04 0.31 3.09
N ARG A 230 -4.13 -0.71 2.23
CA ARG A 230 -5.38 -1.08 1.55
C ARG A 230 -6.47 -1.42 2.54
N TYR A 231 -7.66 -0.86 2.29
CA TYR A 231 -8.87 -1.17 3.05
C TYR A 231 -9.22 -2.67 2.96
N SER A 232 -9.50 -3.26 4.10
CA SER A 232 -9.79 -4.69 4.22
C SER A 232 -11.11 -5.00 4.95
N GLY A 233 -11.95 -3.98 5.20
CA GLY A 233 -13.21 -4.12 5.93
C GLY A 233 -13.26 -3.21 7.16
N ASP A 234 -14.39 -3.24 7.87
CA ASP A 234 -14.67 -2.37 9.03
C ASP A 234 -14.41 -3.07 10.38
N ASP A 235 -13.73 -4.22 10.38
CA ASP A 235 -13.46 -5.00 11.59
C ASP A 235 -12.22 -4.55 12.39
N ASN A 236 -11.55 -3.50 11.93
CA ASN A 236 -10.29 -2.96 12.46
C ASN A 236 -9.13 -3.97 12.47
N VAL A 237 -9.18 -5.00 11.64
CA VAL A 237 -8.06 -5.92 11.41
C VAL A 237 -7.43 -5.58 10.05
N PRO A 238 -6.26 -4.90 10.02
CA PRO A 238 -5.69 -4.47 8.75
C PRO A 238 -5.27 -5.67 7.90
N ALA A 239 -5.46 -5.55 6.61
CA ALA A 239 -5.11 -6.49 5.55
C ALA A 239 -5.93 -7.79 5.49
N PHE A 240 -6.65 -8.17 6.52
CA PHE A 240 -7.36 -9.45 6.59
C PHE A 240 -8.85 -9.28 6.89
N ASN A 241 -9.69 -10.20 6.41
CA ASN A 241 -11.08 -10.29 6.81
C ASN A 241 -11.24 -11.14 8.09
N SER A 242 -12.48 -11.30 8.57
CA SER A 242 -12.81 -12.09 9.76
C SER A 242 -12.43 -13.58 9.65
N ASP A 243 -12.35 -14.12 8.43
CA ASP A 243 -11.91 -15.49 8.17
C ASP A 243 -10.38 -15.63 8.15
N GLY A 244 -9.70 -14.51 8.25
CA GLY A 244 -8.25 -14.42 8.19
C GLY A 244 -7.67 -14.48 6.77
N ASP A 245 -8.49 -14.31 5.73
CA ASP A 245 -8.01 -14.22 4.36
C ASP A 245 -7.52 -12.81 4.04
N LEU A 246 -6.45 -12.73 3.26
CA LEU A 246 -5.80 -11.50 2.83
C LEU A 246 -6.63 -10.78 1.77
N VAL A 247 -6.87 -9.48 1.93
CA VAL A 247 -7.42 -8.65 0.87
C VAL A 247 -6.41 -8.54 -0.29
N THR A 248 -6.87 -8.63 -1.53
CA THR A 248 -6.01 -8.38 -2.69
C THR A 248 -5.66 -6.89 -2.79
N ALA A 249 -4.38 -6.57 -2.80
CA ALA A 249 -3.85 -5.24 -3.08
C ALA A 249 -3.18 -5.20 -4.47
N PHE A 250 -2.54 -4.09 -4.85
CA PHE A 250 -1.97 -3.88 -6.19
C PHE A 250 -0.51 -3.42 -6.10
N HIS A 251 0.40 -4.34 -5.76
CA HIS A 251 1.82 -4.05 -5.57
C HIS A 251 2.76 -4.93 -6.38
N THR A 252 2.22 -6.00 -7.00
CA THR A 252 3.02 -6.97 -7.78
C THR A 252 2.14 -7.50 -8.90
N SER A 253 2.17 -6.88 -10.07
CA SER A 253 1.31 -7.22 -11.21
C SER A 253 1.40 -8.71 -11.55
N GLY A 254 0.24 -9.35 -11.77
CA GLY A 254 0.15 -10.78 -12.01
C GLY A 254 0.25 -11.68 -10.77
N TYR A 255 0.69 -11.17 -9.60
CA TYR A 255 0.97 -11.96 -8.39
C TYR A 255 0.40 -11.35 -7.10
N ASN A 256 -0.64 -10.52 -7.20
CA ASN A 256 -1.19 -9.79 -6.07
C ASN A 256 -2.01 -10.64 -5.09
N SER A 257 -2.88 -11.53 -5.61
CA SER A 257 -3.84 -12.29 -4.79
C SER A 257 -3.15 -13.38 -3.98
N GLY A 258 -3.22 -13.29 -2.64
CA GLY A 258 -2.49 -14.18 -1.73
C GLY A 258 -1.04 -13.77 -1.45
N ASN A 259 -0.62 -12.57 -1.88
CA ASN A 259 0.70 -11.99 -1.64
C ASN A 259 0.53 -10.66 -0.89
N LEU A 260 1.13 -10.54 0.29
CA LEU A 260 1.03 -9.38 1.15
C LEU A 260 2.19 -8.40 0.86
N GLY A 261 1.88 -7.16 0.49
CA GLY A 261 2.88 -6.12 0.24
C GLY A 261 3.11 -5.21 1.43
N ILE A 262 4.37 -5.03 1.83
CA ILE A 262 4.82 -4.08 2.84
C ILE A 262 5.79 -3.10 2.17
N ALA A 263 5.50 -1.80 2.20
CA ALA A 263 6.38 -0.78 1.66
C ALA A 263 7.08 0.00 2.79
N LEU A 264 8.40 0.09 2.72
CA LEU A 264 9.18 1.02 3.54
C LEU A 264 9.20 2.38 2.85
N LEU A 265 8.87 3.45 3.57
CA LEU A 265 8.98 4.81 3.04
C LEU A 265 10.46 5.17 2.87
N GLY A 266 10.77 5.82 1.76
CA GLY A 266 12.13 6.22 1.40
C GLY A 266 12.68 5.49 0.18
N THR A 267 13.88 5.86 -0.22
CA THR A 267 14.68 5.24 -1.29
C THR A 267 15.80 4.41 -0.65
N LEU A 268 15.73 3.08 -0.82
CA LEU A 268 16.60 2.13 -0.12
C LEU A 268 17.63 1.47 -1.04
N THR A 269 18.08 2.19 -2.06
CA THR A 269 19.08 1.71 -3.02
C THR A 269 20.49 1.79 -2.45
N ASP A 270 20.92 2.97 -2.02
CA ASP A 270 22.27 3.22 -1.48
C ASP A 270 22.29 3.32 0.04
N GLN A 271 21.11 3.43 0.66
CA GLN A 271 20.91 3.53 2.09
C GLN A 271 19.90 2.47 2.53
N GLY A 272 20.19 1.77 3.62
CA GLY A 272 19.26 0.82 4.23
C GLY A 272 18.15 1.51 5.01
N PRO A 273 17.12 0.75 5.42
CA PRO A 273 16.12 1.25 6.35
C PRO A 273 16.77 1.60 7.70
N THR A 274 16.19 2.54 8.41
CA THR A 274 16.60 2.80 9.81
C THR A 274 16.41 1.55 10.66
N ASP A 275 17.10 1.49 11.80
CA ASP A 275 16.93 0.37 12.74
C ASP A 275 15.48 0.26 13.24
N ALA A 276 14.79 1.39 13.42
CA ALA A 276 13.38 1.43 13.82
C ALA A 276 12.46 0.85 12.73
N ALA A 277 12.64 1.25 11.49
CA ALA A 277 11.88 0.72 10.35
C ALA A 277 12.13 -0.79 10.16
N LYS A 278 13.40 -1.22 10.22
CA LYS A 278 13.78 -2.64 10.13
C LYS A 278 13.17 -3.47 11.27
N ALA A 279 13.22 -2.96 12.51
CA ALA A 279 12.62 -3.64 13.66
C ALA A 279 11.10 -3.80 13.52
N SER A 280 10.41 -2.78 13.02
CA SER A 280 8.97 -2.83 12.73
C SER A 280 8.63 -3.81 11.60
N LEU A 281 9.42 -3.82 10.53
CA LEU A 281 9.29 -4.78 9.44
C LEU A 281 9.43 -6.22 9.94
N VAL A 282 10.50 -6.53 10.67
CA VAL A 282 10.75 -7.87 11.26
C VAL A 282 9.59 -8.28 12.16
N ARG A 283 9.14 -7.37 13.04
CA ARG A 283 8.01 -7.65 13.94
C ARG A 283 6.73 -7.94 13.19
N LEU A 284 6.41 -7.14 12.18
CA LEU A 284 5.20 -7.30 11.37
C LEU A 284 5.23 -8.65 10.63
N ILE A 285 6.32 -8.98 9.95
CA ILE A 285 6.51 -10.26 9.26
C ILE A 285 6.36 -11.42 10.24
N LYS A 286 7.04 -11.37 11.40
CA LYS A 286 6.97 -12.41 12.44
C LYS A 286 5.54 -12.66 12.92
N VAL A 287 4.79 -11.59 13.22
CA VAL A 287 3.41 -11.70 13.70
C VAL A 287 2.49 -12.29 12.63
N ILE A 288 2.59 -11.81 11.39
CA ILE A 288 1.79 -12.30 10.26
C ILE A 288 2.15 -13.77 9.95
N SER A 289 3.43 -14.10 9.90
CA SER A 289 3.89 -15.46 9.62
C SER A 289 3.40 -16.45 10.68
N ARG A 290 3.48 -16.10 11.96
CA ARG A 290 2.93 -16.92 13.05
C ARG A 290 1.41 -17.07 12.95
N PHE A 291 0.71 -15.98 12.66
CA PHE A 291 -0.75 -16.00 12.49
C PHE A 291 -1.19 -16.91 11.35
N LYS A 292 -0.43 -16.95 10.25
CA LYS A 292 -0.77 -17.70 9.03
C LYS A 292 -0.03 -19.04 8.91
N GLY A 293 0.82 -19.40 9.87
CA GLY A 293 1.60 -20.64 9.84
C GLY A 293 2.65 -20.67 8.71
N LEU A 294 3.18 -19.51 8.33
CA LEU A 294 4.23 -19.40 7.32
C LEU A 294 5.61 -19.52 7.96
N ASP A 295 6.55 -20.17 7.27
CA ASP A 295 7.97 -20.08 7.59
C ASP A 295 8.59 -18.94 6.76
N PRO A 296 9.08 -17.85 7.39
CA PRO A 296 9.69 -16.74 6.69
C PRO A 296 10.94 -17.11 5.87
N GLN A 297 11.59 -18.22 6.20
CA GLN A 297 12.82 -18.68 5.56
C GLN A 297 12.60 -19.75 4.48
N ALA A 298 11.35 -20.20 4.29
CA ALA A 298 11.05 -21.23 3.30
C ALA A 298 11.04 -20.66 1.88
N LYS A 299 11.31 -21.54 0.91
CA LYS A 299 10.96 -21.35 -0.50
C LYS A 299 9.62 -22.01 -0.77
N VAL A 300 8.78 -21.33 -1.51
CA VAL A 300 7.44 -21.80 -1.84
C VAL A 300 7.15 -21.63 -3.33
N THR A 301 6.32 -22.48 -3.88
CA THR A 301 5.71 -22.25 -5.18
C THR A 301 4.43 -21.45 -4.96
N PHE A 302 4.51 -20.15 -5.18
CA PHE A 302 3.32 -19.30 -5.17
C PHE A 302 2.42 -19.67 -6.35
N THR A 303 1.11 -19.73 -6.10
CA THR A 303 0.09 -19.92 -7.16
C THR A 303 -0.96 -18.82 -7.04
N ASN A 304 -1.07 -17.97 -8.06
CA ASN A 304 -2.10 -16.94 -8.07
C ASN A 304 -3.49 -17.61 -8.15
N PRO A 305 -4.35 -17.45 -7.12
CA PRO A 305 -5.64 -18.14 -7.06
C PRO A 305 -6.65 -17.64 -8.10
N VAL A 306 -6.36 -16.53 -8.78
CA VAL A 306 -7.27 -15.95 -9.79
C VAL A 306 -6.98 -16.49 -11.19
N ASN A 307 -5.69 -16.61 -11.56
CA ASN A 307 -5.29 -16.96 -12.93
C ASN A 307 -4.41 -18.20 -13.05
N GLY A 308 -4.03 -18.82 -11.90
CA GLY A 308 -3.22 -20.04 -11.87
C GLY A 308 -1.72 -19.85 -12.20
N VAL A 309 -1.26 -18.62 -12.40
CA VAL A 309 0.18 -18.35 -12.65
C VAL A 309 0.99 -18.73 -11.42
N THR A 310 2.08 -19.46 -11.63
CA THR A 310 2.96 -19.93 -10.57
C THR A 310 4.32 -19.26 -10.62
N LYS A 311 4.98 -19.14 -9.45
CA LYS A 311 6.36 -18.69 -9.32
C LYS A 311 7.02 -19.25 -8.07
N ASP A 312 8.25 -19.75 -8.22
CA ASP A 312 9.05 -20.17 -7.08
C ASP A 312 9.76 -18.96 -6.48
N VAL A 313 9.49 -18.69 -5.21
CA VAL A 313 10.04 -17.53 -4.48
C VAL A 313 10.30 -17.88 -3.02
N GLU A 314 11.08 -17.04 -2.33
CA GLU A 314 11.13 -17.07 -0.87
C GLU A 314 9.78 -16.60 -0.30
N THR A 315 9.32 -17.20 0.80
CA THR A 315 8.07 -16.78 1.49
C THR A 315 8.06 -15.28 1.78
N VAL A 316 9.22 -14.72 2.18
CA VAL A 316 9.44 -13.29 2.29
C VAL A 316 10.45 -12.87 1.23
N SER A 317 10.00 -12.14 0.23
CA SER A 317 10.76 -11.79 -0.97
C SER A 317 10.80 -10.27 -1.18
N GLY A 318 11.67 -9.81 -2.07
CA GLY A 318 11.65 -8.45 -2.58
C GLY A 318 10.79 -8.35 -3.84
N HIS A 319 10.35 -7.15 -4.19
CA HIS A 319 9.56 -6.95 -5.41
C HIS A 319 10.28 -7.43 -6.68
N ARG A 320 11.62 -7.27 -6.74
CA ARG A 320 12.45 -7.72 -7.87
C ARG A 320 12.49 -9.25 -8.06
N ASP A 321 12.10 -10.03 -7.06
CA ASP A 321 11.97 -11.47 -7.21
C ASP A 321 10.76 -11.86 -8.06
N TRP A 322 9.81 -10.94 -8.23
CA TRP A 322 8.57 -11.13 -8.96
C TRP A 322 8.64 -10.57 -10.37
N LEU A 323 9.13 -9.35 -10.51
CA LEU A 323 9.12 -8.55 -11.73
C LEU A 323 10.47 -7.85 -11.90
N GLU A 324 10.74 -7.38 -13.09
CA GLU A 324 11.92 -6.56 -13.38
C GLU A 324 11.74 -5.16 -12.79
N THR A 325 12.39 -4.90 -11.66
CA THR A 325 12.34 -3.63 -10.92
C THR A 325 13.53 -3.49 -9.98
N ASP A 326 13.92 -2.27 -9.61
CA ASP A 326 14.96 -2.01 -8.61
C ASP A 326 14.44 -2.10 -7.17
N CYS A 327 13.10 -2.12 -7.00
CA CYS A 327 12.45 -2.26 -5.71
C CYS A 327 12.77 -3.63 -5.06
N PRO A 328 13.07 -3.71 -3.78
CA PRO A 328 12.95 -2.69 -2.74
C PRO A 328 14.19 -1.78 -2.53
N GLY A 329 15.02 -1.60 -3.53
CA GLY A 329 16.34 -0.97 -3.45
C GLY A 329 17.43 -1.99 -3.08
N GLN A 330 18.67 -1.77 -3.55
CA GLN A 330 19.72 -2.78 -3.42
C GLN A 330 20.05 -3.07 -1.95
N THR A 331 20.22 -2.01 -1.13
CA THR A 331 20.60 -2.19 0.28
C THR A 331 19.49 -2.92 1.07
N MET A 332 18.22 -2.61 0.82
CA MET A 332 17.13 -3.35 1.48
C MET A 332 17.05 -4.80 1.00
N TYR A 333 17.28 -5.05 -0.29
CA TYR A 333 17.25 -6.40 -0.84
C TYR A 333 18.33 -7.29 -0.20
N ASP A 334 19.55 -6.77 -0.03
CA ASP A 334 20.65 -7.48 0.63
C ASP A 334 20.35 -7.84 2.08
N LEU A 335 19.51 -7.04 2.77
CA LEU A 335 19.09 -7.28 4.15
C LEU A 335 17.97 -8.34 4.28
N LEU A 336 17.30 -8.76 3.22
CA LEU A 336 16.16 -9.69 3.30
C LEU A 336 16.51 -11.02 3.98
N THR A 337 17.71 -11.52 3.79
CA THR A 337 18.14 -12.77 4.46
C THR A 337 18.21 -12.61 5.98
N GLU A 338 18.73 -11.49 6.46
CA GLU A 338 18.74 -11.15 7.89
C GLU A 338 17.32 -10.96 8.43
N VAL A 339 16.46 -10.24 7.69
CA VAL A 339 15.06 -10.00 8.03
C VAL A 339 14.30 -11.32 8.18
N ARG A 340 14.43 -12.25 7.21
CA ARG A 340 13.82 -13.59 7.27
C ARG A 340 14.25 -14.35 8.52
N ALA A 341 15.56 -14.40 8.77
CA ALA A 341 16.11 -15.09 9.93
C ALA A 341 15.65 -14.47 11.26
N ALA A 342 15.54 -13.14 11.35
CA ALA A 342 15.05 -12.46 12.53
C ALA A 342 13.54 -12.68 12.75
N ALA A 343 12.74 -12.71 11.70
CA ALA A 343 11.29 -12.93 11.77
C ALA A 343 10.93 -14.38 12.15
N ALA A 344 11.78 -15.36 11.83
CA ALA A 344 11.59 -16.78 12.16
C ALA A 344 11.85 -17.11 13.66
N ARG A 345 12.58 -16.26 14.39
CA ARG A 345 12.88 -16.45 15.83
C ARG A 345 11.69 -16.06 16.70
#